data_153271b2003354fe71646aef387f39b0
#
_entry.id   153271b2003354fe71646aef387f39b0
#
_cell.length_a   1.000
_cell.length_b   1.000
_cell.length_c   1.000
_cell.angle_alpha   90.00
_cell.angle_beta   90.00
_cell.angle_gamma   90.00
#
_symmetry.space_group_name_H-M   'P 1'
#
loop_
_entity.id
_entity.type
_entity.pdbx_description
1 polymer ?
#
loop_
_entity_poly.entity_id
_entity_poly.type
_entity_poly.pdbx_seq_one_letter_code
_entity_poly.pdbx_strand_id
1 'polypeptide(L)'
;MPNYKITRAMMLHAAYLNRENSFLHNSYDDETAPLYYMVNGETERMLEAMRRLWKEEGTGKLSDDPVRNARYLFVAAVTRACRFCIRGGMDPTDAFNASDLYIRRMDAMNDAGEIRAMESDMMAFYSDAMREMHQLTRLPRPVIRAMDYVEAHLHEKIALEAVAAHARLAPAYLSDLFHRETGLTLSDYILKRRVEAAKNMLRYTDQKVAEIAEVLAFSNPSHFHRAFKRETGVTPSYYRRYDDGSI
;
A
#
# COMPACT_ATOMS: atom_id res chain seq x y z
N MET A 1 -36.25 4.08 -25.87
CA MET A 1 -34.95 4.12 -25.14
C MET A 1 -35.23 3.79 -23.69
N PRO A 2 -34.43 2.95 -23.01
CA PRO A 2 -34.63 2.70 -21.60
C PRO A 2 -34.47 4.00 -20.82
N ASN A 3 -35.40 4.25 -19.89
CA ASN A 3 -35.37 5.44 -19.04
C ASN A 3 -34.50 5.15 -17.82
N TYR A 4 -33.25 5.64 -17.82
CA TYR A 4 -32.30 5.48 -16.70
C TYR A 4 -32.47 6.51 -15.58
N LYS A 5 -33.47 7.41 -15.67
CA LYS A 5 -33.69 8.44 -14.65
C LYS A 5 -34.30 7.84 -13.38
N ILE A 6 -33.62 8.00 -12.26
CA ILE A 6 -34.20 7.76 -10.94
C ILE A 6 -35.14 8.91 -10.62
N THR A 7 -36.39 8.58 -10.34
CA THR A 7 -37.44 9.55 -9.99
C THR A 7 -37.57 9.66 -8.47
N ARG A 8 -38.14 10.80 -8.00
CA ARG A 8 -38.49 10.98 -6.57
C ARG A 8 -39.44 9.89 -6.07
N ALA A 9 -40.36 9.43 -6.90
CA ALA A 9 -41.28 8.35 -6.55
C ALA A 9 -40.51 7.03 -6.31
N MET A 10 -39.53 6.69 -7.12
CA MET A 10 -38.66 5.50 -6.93
C MET A 10 -37.88 5.60 -5.61
N MET A 11 -37.33 6.76 -5.28
CA MET A 11 -36.61 6.97 -4.01
C MET A 11 -37.55 6.81 -2.79
N LEU A 12 -38.79 7.36 -2.86
CA LEU A 12 -39.77 7.21 -1.80
C LEU A 12 -40.21 5.76 -1.63
N HIS A 13 -40.37 5.02 -2.74
CA HIS A 13 -40.72 3.61 -2.71
C HIS A 13 -39.58 2.78 -2.08
N ALA A 14 -38.32 3.04 -2.46
CA ALA A 14 -37.17 2.39 -1.84
C ALA A 14 -37.07 2.66 -0.34
N ALA A 15 -37.29 3.92 0.07
CA ALA A 15 -37.33 4.28 1.50
C ALA A 15 -38.50 3.60 2.27
N TYR A 16 -39.66 3.38 1.61
CA TYR A 16 -40.74 2.60 2.17
C TYR A 16 -40.35 1.13 2.36
N LEU A 17 -39.80 0.48 1.31
CA LEU A 17 -39.35 -0.91 1.39
C LEU A 17 -38.29 -1.13 2.46
N ASN A 18 -37.33 -0.20 2.60
CA ASN A 18 -36.32 -0.27 3.65
C ASN A 18 -36.93 -0.26 5.05
N ARG A 19 -37.98 0.57 5.28
CA ARG A 19 -38.69 0.60 6.56
C ARG A 19 -39.48 -0.69 6.83
N GLU A 20 -40.18 -1.21 5.83
CA GLU A 20 -40.95 -2.47 5.96
C GLU A 20 -40.01 -3.66 6.27
N ASN A 21 -38.84 -3.68 5.68
CA ASN A 21 -37.84 -4.72 5.89
C ASN A 21 -36.93 -4.46 7.12
N SER A 22 -37.20 -3.43 7.91
CA SER A 22 -36.40 -3.01 9.05
C SER A 22 -34.91 -2.76 8.68
N PHE A 23 -34.67 -2.43 7.40
CA PHE A 23 -33.30 -2.16 6.91
C PHE A 23 -32.96 -0.70 7.18
N LEU A 24 -31.88 -0.48 7.94
CA LEU A 24 -31.28 0.83 8.17
C LEU A 24 -29.88 0.83 7.60
N HIS A 25 -29.58 1.81 6.77
CA HIS A 25 -28.19 2.07 6.41
C HIS A 25 -27.37 2.42 7.65
N ASN A 26 -26.13 1.98 7.69
CA ASN A 26 -25.17 2.44 8.69
C ASN A 26 -25.14 3.97 8.73
N SER A 27 -24.88 4.56 9.88
CA SER A 27 -24.71 6.00 9.95
C SER A 27 -23.50 6.44 9.12
N TYR A 28 -23.51 7.66 8.62
CA TYR A 28 -22.38 8.21 7.88
C TYR A 28 -21.10 8.20 8.71
N ASP A 29 -21.19 8.47 10.01
CA ASP A 29 -20.06 8.48 10.93
C ASP A 29 -19.49 7.07 11.14
N ASP A 30 -20.35 6.04 11.28
CA ASP A 30 -19.90 4.65 11.40
C ASP A 30 -19.21 4.17 10.12
N GLU A 31 -19.76 4.51 8.94
CA GLU A 31 -19.14 4.17 7.66
C GLU A 31 -17.80 4.86 7.41
N THR A 32 -17.58 6.04 7.97
CA THR A 32 -16.37 6.81 7.76
C THR A 32 -15.31 6.58 8.82
N ALA A 33 -15.68 6.07 10.00
CA ALA A 33 -14.73 5.81 11.09
C ALA A 33 -13.54 4.93 10.68
N PRO A 34 -13.71 3.78 9.96
CA PRO A 34 -12.57 3.00 9.47
C PRO A 34 -11.62 3.81 8.59
N LEU A 35 -12.16 4.69 7.72
CA LEU A 35 -11.36 5.52 6.83
C LEU A 35 -10.52 6.56 7.59
N TYR A 36 -11.03 7.12 8.68
CA TYR A 36 -10.25 8.00 9.54
C TYR A 36 -9.13 7.26 10.26
N TYR A 37 -9.38 6.07 10.81
CA TYR A 37 -8.34 5.25 11.42
C TYR A 37 -7.28 4.84 10.40
N MET A 38 -7.70 4.48 9.19
CA MET A 38 -6.80 4.16 8.08
C MET A 38 -5.86 5.32 7.75
N VAL A 39 -6.39 6.53 7.56
CA VAL A 39 -5.57 7.72 7.25
C VAL A 39 -4.59 8.03 8.37
N ASN A 40 -4.94 7.76 9.63
CA ASN A 40 -4.05 7.94 10.77
C ASN A 40 -3.04 6.80 10.96
N GLY A 41 -3.09 5.74 10.14
CA GLY A 41 -2.23 4.57 10.27
C GLY A 41 -2.55 3.67 11.46
N GLU A 42 -3.78 3.74 11.96
CA GLU A 42 -4.28 3.00 13.13
C GLU A 42 -4.93 1.68 12.70
N THR A 43 -4.15 0.77 12.09
CA THR A 43 -4.62 -0.45 11.40
C THR A 43 -5.52 -1.32 12.27
N GLU A 44 -5.16 -1.57 13.53
CA GLU A 44 -5.95 -2.41 14.43
C GLU A 44 -7.34 -1.82 14.72
N ARG A 45 -7.39 -0.51 15.00
CA ARG A 45 -8.66 0.20 15.25
C ARG A 45 -9.53 0.25 14.00
N MET A 46 -8.92 0.42 12.85
CA MET A 46 -9.59 0.37 11.56
C MET A 46 -10.24 -0.99 11.33
N LEU A 47 -9.49 -2.09 11.49
CA LEU A 47 -10.02 -3.45 11.31
C LEU A 47 -11.13 -3.78 12.32
N GLU A 48 -11.03 -3.29 13.55
CA GLU A 48 -12.09 -3.44 14.55
C GLU A 48 -13.37 -2.71 14.12
N ALA A 49 -13.25 -1.48 13.64
CA ALA A 49 -14.39 -0.70 13.15
C ALA A 49 -15.05 -1.37 11.93
N MET A 50 -14.25 -1.90 10.99
CA MET A 50 -14.77 -2.67 9.85
C MET A 50 -15.53 -3.92 10.30
N ARG A 51 -15.00 -4.68 11.27
CA ARG A 51 -15.68 -5.88 11.80
C ARG A 51 -17.02 -5.54 12.45
N ARG A 52 -17.17 -4.36 13.07
CA ARG A 52 -18.44 -3.89 13.62
C ARG A 52 -19.44 -3.63 12.48
N LEU A 53 -19.03 -2.87 11.45
CA LEU A 53 -19.87 -2.58 10.29
C LEU A 53 -20.37 -3.83 9.57
N TRP A 54 -19.55 -4.87 9.47
CA TRP A 54 -19.96 -6.12 8.82
C TRP A 54 -20.91 -6.99 9.65
N LYS A 55 -20.95 -6.79 10.97
CA LYS A 55 -21.92 -7.49 11.84
C LYS A 55 -23.30 -6.83 11.81
N GLU A 56 -23.34 -5.55 11.51
CA GLU A 56 -24.57 -4.80 11.37
C GLU A 56 -25.05 -4.96 9.93
N GLU A 57 -26.28 -5.44 9.72
CA GLU A 57 -26.85 -5.69 8.38
C GLU A 57 -27.10 -4.40 7.56
N GLY A 58 -26.37 -3.31 7.87
CA GLY A 58 -26.54 -1.99 7.29
C GLY A 58 -25.85 -1.77 5.93
N THR A 59 -25.16 -2.78 5.40
CA THR A 59 -24.52 -2.68 4.09
C THR A 59 -25.55 -2.89 2.98
N GLY A 60 -25.73 -1.91 2.10
CA GLY A 60 -26.74 -1.96 1.05
C GLY A 60 -26.61 -3.16 0.11
N LYS A 61 -27.73 -3.70 -0.33
CA LYS A 61 -27.80 -4.75 -1.34
C LYS A 61 -27.83 -4.11 -2.74
N LEU A 62 -26.76 -4.23 -3.50
CA LEU A 62 -26.59 -3.66 -4.84
C LEU A 62 -26.87 -4.67 -5.95
N SER A 63 -26.90 -5.98 -5.64
CA SER A 63 -27.19 -7.07 -6.57
C SER A 63 -27.79 -8.27 -5.83
N ASP A 64 -28.64 -9.04 -6.51
CA ASP A 64 -29.13 -10.33 -6.01
C ASP A 64 -28.08 -11.45 -6.11
N ASP A 65 -27.10 -11.31 -6.99
CA ASP A 65 -25.94 -12.19 -7.09
C ASP A 65 -24.93 -11.83 -5.99
N PRO A 66 -24.58 -12.76 -5.08
CA PRO A 66 -23.70 -12.45 -3.94
C PRO A 66 -22.29 -12.00 -4.36
N VAL A 67 -21.72 -12.63 -5.40
CA VAL A 67 -20.38 -12.29 -5.90
C VAL A 67 -20.38 -10.91 -6.54
N ARG A 68 -21.39 -10.63 -7.37
CA ARG A 68 -21.56 -9.32 -8.00
C ARG A 68 -21.79 -8.24 -6.96
N ASN A 69 -22.61 -8.51 -5.93
CA ASN A 69 -22.80 -7.59 -4.82
C ASN A 69 -21.50 -7.28 -4.10
N ALA A 70 -20.69 -8.29 -3.77
CA ALA A 70 -19.40 -8.13 -3.13
C ALA A 70 -18.44 -7.30 -4.00
N ARG A 71 -18.40 -7.54 -5.32
CA ARG A 71 -17.58 -6.75 -6.25
C ARG A 71 -17.96 -5.27 -6.27
N TYR A 72 -19.25 -4.94 -6.31
CA TYR A 72 -19.71 -3.54 -6.30
C TYR A 72 -19.35 -2.84 -4.99
N LEU A 73 -19.55 -3.51 -3.85
CA LEU A 73 -19.17 -2.98 -2.55
C LEU A 73 -17.67 -2.77 -2.43
N PHE A 74 -16.86 -3.71 -2.91
CA PHE A 74 -15.40 -3.61 -2.93
C PHE A 74 -14.92 -2.41 -3.76
N VAL A 75 -15.46 -2.20 -4.98
CA VAL A 75 -15.10 -1.04 -5.81
C VAL A 75 -15.46 0.28 -5.11
N ALA A 76 -16.61 0.34 -4.43
CA ALA A 76 -16.97 1.51 -3.65
C ALA A 76 -16.02 1.73 -2.46
N ALA A 77 -15.62 0.65 -1.77
CA ALA A 77 -14.71 0.72 -0.62
C ALA A 77 -13.30 1.18 -1.04
N VAL A 78 -12.69 0.55 -2.07
CA VAL A 78 -11.35 0.93 -2.54
C VAL A 78 -11.30 2.34 -3.09
N THR A 79 -12.36 2.81 -3.77
CA THR A 79 -12.43 4.18 -4.26
C THR A 79 -12.44 5.18 -3.10
N ARG A 80 -13.21 4.91 -2.03
CA ARG A 80 -13.24 5.76 -0.84
C ARG A 80 -11.88 5.76 -0.13
N ALA A 81 -11.29 4.58 0.10
CA ALA A 81 -9.98 4.42 0.73
C ALA A 81 -8.91 5.24 -0.01
N CYS A 82 -8.78 5.04 -1.32
CA CYS A 82 -7.86 5.79 -2.17
C CYS A 82 -8.03 7.31 -2.00
N ARG A 83 -9.26 7.84 -2.08
CA ARG A 83 -9.52 9.28 -1.97
C ARG A 83 -9.22 9.83 -0.58
N PHE A 84 -9.49 9.09 0.47
CA PHE A 84 -9.16 9.49 1.84
C PHE A 84 -7.65 9.53 2.06
N CYS A 85 -6.89 8.54 1.57
CA CYS A 85 -5.43 8.53 1.66
C CYS A 85 -4.77 9.67 0.89
N ILE A 86 -5.25 10.00 -0.33
CA ILE A 86 -4.77 11.18 -1.08
C ILE A 86 -5.02 12.46 -0.28
N ARG A 87 -6.19 12.63 0.32
CA ARG A 87 -6.46 13.79 1.21
C ARG A 87 -5.57 13.80 2.44
N GLY A 88 -5.18 12.63 2.94
CA GLY A 88 -4.23 12.44 4.04
C GLY A 88 -2.77 12.67 3.67
N GLY A 89 -2.46 12.92 2.38
CA GLY A 89 -1.12 13.28 1.90
C GLY A 89 -0.40 12.17 1.13
N MET A 90 -1.04 11.01 0.87
CA MET A 90 -0.47 9.97 0.00
C MET A 90 -0.33 10.50 -1.43
N ASP A 91 0.74 10.11 -2.11
CA ASP A 91 0.91 10.44 -3.53
C ASP A 91 -0.26 9.91 -4.36
N PRO A 92 -0.88 10.74 -5.20
CA PRO A 92 -2.03 10.32 -6.00
C PRO A 92 -1.73 9.16 -6.95
N THR A 93 -0.52 9.11 -7.52
CA THR A 93 -0.12 8.05 -8.44
C THR A 93 -0.05 6.71 -7.73
N ASP A 94 0.58 6.68 -6.55
CA ASP A 94 0.69 5.47 -5.73
C ASP A 94 -0.69 4.99 -5.28
N ALA A 95 -1.53 5.92 -4.82
CA ALA A 95 -2.89 5.59 -4.38
C ALA A 95 -3.76 5.02 -5.51
N PHE A 96 -3.68 5.59 -6.72
CA PHE A 96 -4.41 5.09 -7.89
C PHE A 96 -3.88 3.75 -8.36
N ASN A 97 -2.56 3.59 -8.47
CA ASN A 97 -1.94 2.33 -8.86
C ASN A 97 -2.35 1.18 -7.93
N ALA A 98 -2.35 1.42 -6.62
CA ALA A 98 -2.83 0.44 -5.65
C ALA A 98 -4.32 0.11 -5.86
N SER A 99 -5.18 1.11 -6.03
CA SER A 99 -6.60 0.93 -6.32
C SER A 99 -6.83 0.06 -7.56
N ASP A 100 -6.14 0.34 -8.66
CA ASP A 100 -6.26 -0.39 -9.92
C ASP A 100 -5.82 -1.85 -9.78
N LEU A 101 -4.71 -2.10 -9.07
CA LEU A 101 -4.20 -3.45 -8.81
C LEU A 101 -5.20 -4.28 -7.99
N TYR A 102 -5.76 -3.70 -6.93
CA TYR A 102 -6.77 -4.35 -6.10
C TYR A 102 -8.05 -4.66 -6.87
N ILE A 103 -8.54 -3.72 -7.70
CA ILE A 103 -9.74 -3.95 -8.54
C ILE A 103 -9.49 -5.08 -9.54
N ARG A 104 -8.35 -5.10 -10.23
CA ARG A 104 -8.01 -6.17 -11.19
C ARG A 104 -7.90 -7.53 -10.51
N ARG A 105 -7.31 -7.59 -9.32
CA ARG A 105 -7.20 -8.84 -8.56
C ARG A 105 -8.57 -9.33 -8.09
N MET A 106 -9.43 -8.45 -7.61
CA MET A 106 -10.80 -8.74 -7.21
C MET A 106 -11.64 -9.25 -8.39
N ASP A 107 -11.46 -8.70 -9.60
CA ASP A 107 -12.24 -9.08 -10.78
C ASP A 107 -12.05 -10.56 -11.18
N ALA A 108 -10.89 -11.15 -10.85
CA ALA A 108 -10.61 -12.57 -11.06
C ALA A 108 -11.23 -13.50 -9.99
N MET A 109 -11.76 -12.96 -8.88
CA MET A 109 -12.32 -13.75 -7.78
C MET A 109 -13.79 -14.10 -8.04
N ASN A 110 -14.19 -15.30 -7.66
CA ASN A 110 -15.55 -15.81 -7.85
C ASN A 110 -16.25 -16.22 -6.53
N ASP A 111 -15.67 -15.87 -5.40
CA ASP A 111 -16.22 -16.11 -4.06
C ASP A 111 -16.40 -14.79 -3.31
N ALA A 112 -17.60 -14.58 -2.76
CA ALA A 112 -17.94 -13.34 -2.04
C ALA A 112 -17.18 -13.21 -0.70
N GLY A 113 -16.81 -14.32 -0.08
CA GLY A 113 -16.04 -14.35 1.16
C GLY A 113 -14.58 -13.97 0.92
N GLU A 114 -13.97 -14.48 -0.16
CA GLU A 114 -12.61 -14.10 -0.58
C GLU A 114 -12.52 -12.61 -0.93
N ILE A 115 -13.52 -12.07 -1.65
CA ILE A 115 -13.58 -10.64 -1.97
C ILE A 115 -13.66 -9.80 -0.70
N ARG A 116 -14.44 -10.23 0.29
CA ARG A 116 -14.54 -9.53 1.59
C ARG A 116 -13.25 -9.63 2.39
N ALA A 117 -12.57 -10.77 2.39
CA ALA A 117 -11.26 -10.91 3.02
C ALA A 117 -10.24 -9.95 2.39
N MET A 118 -10.21 -9.88 1.06
CA MET A 118 -9.34 -8.96 0.33
C MET A 118 -9.65 -7.48 0.60
N GLU A 119 -10.89 -7.12 0.94
CA GLU A 119 -11.23 -5.76 1.37
C GLU A 119 -10.48 -5.38 2.66
N SER A 120 -10.37 -6.32 3.62
CA SER A 120 -9.56 -6.11 4.83
C SER A 120 -8.09 -5.90 4.51
N ASP A 121 -7.54 -6.73 3.61
CA ASP A 121 -6.14 -6.64 3.20
C ASP A 121 -5.85 -5.31 2.49
N MET A 122 -6.75 -4.88 1.61
CA MET A 122 -6.66 -3.60 0.91
C MET A 122 -6.67 -2.42 1.89
N MET A 123 -7.58 -2.44 2.86
CA MET A 123 -7.67 -1.38 3.86
C MET A 123 -6.44 -1.36 4.77
N ALA A 124 -5.92 -2.54 5.15
CA ALA A 124 -4.68 -2.66 5.93
C ALA A 124 -3.48 -2.11 5.16
N PHE A 125 -3.35 -2.43 3.86
CA PHE A 125 -2.31 -1.89 2.99
C PHE A 125 -2.31 -0.35 2.99
N TYR A 126 -3.46 0.29 2.78
CA TYR A 126 -3.55 1.76 2.81
C TYR A 126 -3.21 2.33 4.18
N SER A 127 -3.67 1.68 5.26
CA SER A 127 -3.37 2.11 6.63
C SER A 127 -1.87 2.03 6.95
N ASP A 128 -1.22 0.96 6.54
CA ASP A 128 0.21 0.75 6.76
C ASP A 128 1.04 1.75 5.94
N ALA A 129 0.67 1.99 4.68
CA ALA A 129 1.30 3.01 3.84
C ALA A 129 1.17 4.43 4.44
N MET A 130 0.00 4.77 4.98
CA MET A 130 -0.22 6.04 5.68
C MET A 130 0.64 6.13 6.94
N ARG A 131 0.74 5.05 7.72
CA ARG A 131 1.59 4.99 8.91
C ARG A 131 3.07 5.20 8.57
N GLU A 132 3.57 4.55 7.53
CA GLU A 132 4.94 4.74 7.04
C GLU A 132 5.19 6.17 6.59
N MET A 133 4.28 6.76 5.83
CA MET A 133 4.34 8.16 5.42
C MET A 133 4.40 9.11 6.64
N HIS A 134 3.57 8.88 7.66
CA HIS A 134 3.59 9.69 8.89
C HIS A 134 4.89 9.52 9.69
N GLN A 135 5.49 8.33 9.69
CA GLN A 135 6.79 8.12 10.30
C GLN A 135 7.88 8.89 9.54
N LEU A 136 7.87 8.83 8.20
CA LEU A 136 8.81 9.57 7.37
C LEU A 136 8.68 11.09 7.57
N THR A 137 7.47 11.62 7.67
CA THR A 137 7.25 13.07 7.89
C THR A 137 7.71 13.56 9.26
N ARG A 138 7.94 12.68 10.24
CA ARG A 138 8.54 13.02 11.55
C ARG A 138 10.05 13.13 11.49
N LEU A 139 10.69 12.58 10.46
CA LEU A 139 12.14 12.66 10.29
C LEU A 139 12.58 14.10 9.97
N PRO A 140 13.77 14.51 10.43
CA PRO A 140 14.35 15.79 10.04
C PRO A 140 14.48 15.91 8.51
N ARG A 141 14.16 17.08 7.96
CA ARG A 141 14.24 17.33 6.51
C ARG A 141 15.55 16.90 5.84
N PRO A 142 16.75 17.07 6.45
CA PRO A 142 17.99 16.56 5.87
C PRO A 142 18.02 15.03 5.73
N VAL A 143 17.40 14.29 6.65
CA VAL A 143 17.32 12.82 6.58
C VAL A 143 16.41 12.41 5.42
N ILE A 144 15.25 13.06 5.27
CA ILE A 144 14.34 12.83 4.13
C ILE A 144 15.07 13.10 2.81
N ARG A 145 15.78 14.25 2.68
CA ARG A 145 16.57 14.55 1.47
C ARG A 145 17.63 13.49 1.18
N ALA A 146 18.28 12.95 2.22
CA ALA A 146 19.25 11.88 2.04
C ALA A 146 18.58 10.61 1.51
N MET A 147 17.40 10.26 2.02
CA MET A 147 16.59 9.13 1.53
C MET A 147 16.16 9.34 0.08
N ASP A 148 15.63 10.52 -0.27
CA ASP A 148 15.21 10.87 -1.64
C ASP A 148 16.38 10.75 -2.62
N TYR A 149 17.57 11.23 -2.22
CA TYR A 149 18.77 11.10 -3.04
C TYR A 149 19.12 9.62 -3.29
N VAL A 150 19.08 8.79 -2.25
CA VAL A 150 19.37 7.35 -2.37
C VAL A 150 18.37 6.68 -3.33
N GLU A 151 17.07 6.96 -3.20
CA GLU A 151 16.05 6.40 -4.09
C GLU A 151 16.29 6.76 -5.56
N ALA A 152 16.63 8.01 -5.84
CA ALA A 152 16.88 8.49 -7.19
C ALA A 152 18.17 7.89 -7.83
N HIS A 153 19.12 7.37 -7.02
CA HIS A 153 20.45 6.95 -7.48
C HIS A 153 20.77 5.49 -7.15
N LEU A 154 19.76 4.63 -6.91
CA LEU A 154 19.97 3.21 -6.55
C LEU A 154 20.82 2.45 -7.59
N HIS A 155 20.75 2.87 -8.85
CA HIS A 155 21.45 2.27 -9.98
C HIS A 155 22.90 2.78 -10.16
N GLU A 156 23.38 3.65 -9.26
CA GLU A 156 24.69 4.28 -9.34
C GLU A 156 25.51 4.01 -8.08
N LYS A 157 26.80 4.29 -8.14
CA LYS A 157 27.65 4.28 -6.94
C LYS A 157 27.34 5.51 -6.09
N ILE A 158 26.69 5.32 -4.96
CA ILE A 158 26.33 6.38 -4.02
C ILE A 158 27.51 6.61 -3.06
N ALA A 159 28.05 7.84 -3.05
CA ALA A 159 29.07 8.26 -2.09
C ALA A 159 28.41 9.11 -0.99
N LEU A 160 28.90 8.96 0.26
CA LEU A 160 28.39 9.73 1.41
C LEU A 160 28.47 11.23 1.17
N GLU A 161 29.53 11.70 0.52
CA GLU A 161 29.76 13.11 0.21
C GLU A 161 28.68 13.70 -0.70
N ALA A 162 28.22 12.91 -1.69
CA ALA A 162 27.17 13.33 -2.60
C ALA A 162 25.81 13.43 -1.90
N VAL A 163 25.48 12.44 -1.06
CA VAL A 163 24.26 12.46 -0.25
C VAL A 163 24.27 13.62 0.73
N ALA A 164 25.41 13.88 1.38
CA ALA A 164 25.56 14.96 2.35
C ALA A 164 25.44 16.33 1.69
N ALA A 165 26.03 16.51 0.51
CA ALA A 165 25.87 17.74 -0.28
C ALA A 165 24.39 17.99 -0.64
N HIS A 166 23.66 16.95 -1.09
CA HIS A 166 22.24 17.05 -1.38
C HIS A 166 21.41 17.37 -0.12
N ALA A 167 21.75 16.75 1.01
CA ALA A 167 21.11 17.02 2.30
C ALA A 167 21.52 18.40 2.89
N ARG A 168 22.53 19.08 2.32
CA ARG A 168 23.12 20.35 2.79
C ARG A 168 23.73 20.23 4.18
N LEU A 169 24.46 19.16 4.42
CA LEU A 169 25.15 18.85 5.67
C LEU A 169 26.60 18.42 5.42
N ALA A 170 27.44 18.50 6.45
CA ALA A 170 28.73 17.84 6.44
C ALA A 170 28.56 16.31 6.49
N PRO A 171 29.40 15.51 5.79
CA PRO A 171 29.27 14.06 5.73
C PRO A 171 29.21 13.37 7.09
N ALA A 172 30.11 13.71 8.01
CA ALA A 172 30.13 13.13 9.36
C ALA A 172 28.82 13.43 10.12
N TYR A 173 28.35 14.67 10.06
CA TYR A 173 27.11 15.05 10.74
C TYR A 173 25.87 14.37 10.13
N LEU A 174 25.81 14.24 8.80
CA LEU A 174 24.73 13.46 8.17
C LEU A 174 24.75 12.01 8.63
N SER A 175 25.92 11.36 8.68
CA SER A 175 26.06 9.97 9.10
C SER A 175 25.49 9.75 10.52
N ASP A 176 25.87 10.62 11.47
CA ASP A 176 25.40 10.55 12.86
C ASP A 176 23.90 10.85 12.97
N LEU A 177 23.43 11.90 12.28
CA LEU A 177 22.03 12.27 12.26
C LEU A 177 21.16 11.13 11.67
N PHE A 178 21.56 10.60 10.52
CA PHE A 178 20.84 9.52 9.83
C PHE A 178 20.74 8.28 10.70
N HIS A 179 21.85 7.87 11.33
CA HIS A 179 21.86 6.72 12.23
C HIS A 179 20.98 6.94 13.47
N ARG A 180 21.06 8.11 14.07
CA ARG A 180 20.26 8.44 15.26
C ARG A 180 18.75 8.44 14.98
N GLU A 181 18.34 8.99 13.83
CA GLU A 181 16.92 9.15 13.48
C GLU A 181 16.30 7.87 12.88
N THR A 182 17.11 7.05 12.18
CA THR A 182 16.61 5.85 11.48
C THR A 182 17.01 4.53 12.12
N GLY A 183 17.99 4.53 13.00
CA GLY A 183 18.61 3.32 13.57
C GLY A 183 19.52 2.58 12.58
N LEU A 184 19.68 3.05 11.34
CA LEU A 184 20.49 2.41 10.30
C LEU A 184 21.67 3.30 9.91
N THR A 185 22.80 2.67 9.52
CA THR A 185 23.80 3.42 8.78
C THR A 185 23.29 3.77 7.38
N LEU A 186 23.79 4.84 6.77
CA LEU A 186 23.43 5.17 5.39
C LEU A 186 23.76 4.03 4.42
N SER A 187 24.87 3.33 4.64
CA SER A 187 25.27 2.17 3.83
C SER A 187 24.32 1.00 3.95
N ASP A 188 23.83 0.70 5.15
CA ASP A 188 22.84 -0.36 5.37
C ASP A 188 21.48 0.03 4.76
N TYR A 189 21.10 1.29 4.86
CA TYR A 189 19.90 1.81 4.21
C TYR A 189 19.98 1.64 2.68
N ILE A 190 21.06 2.08 2.04
CA ILE A 190 21.28 1.90 0.60
C ILE A 190 21.20 0.43 0.21
N LEU A 191 21.85 -0.43 0.99
CA LEU A 191 21.84 -1.87 0.74
C LEU A 191 20.45 -2.47 0.81
N LYS A 192 19.68 -2.12 1.85
CA LYS A 192 18.30 -2.55 2.04
C LYS A 192 17.42 -2.10 0.87
N ARG A 193 17.51 -0.84 0.44
CA ARG A 193 16.73 -0.31 -0.69
C ARG A 193 17.08 -1.01 -2.00
N ARG A 194 18.37 -1.29 -2.26
CA ARG A 194 18.79 -2.08 -3.43
C ARG A 194 18.24 -3.51 -3.40
N VAL A 195 18.20 -4.15 -2.23
CA VAL A 195 17.60 -5.48 -2.11
C VAL A 195 16.10 -5.44 -2.38
N GLU A 196 15.38 -4.44 -1.90
CA GLU A 196 13.95 -4.27 -2.23
C GLU A 196 13.73 -4.05 -3.74
N ALA A 197 14.53 -3.22 -4.38
CA ALA A 197 14.50 -3.06 -5.83
C ALA A 197 14.79 -4.38 -6.57
N ALA A 198 15.78 -5.14 -6.08
CA ALA A 198 16.13 -6.45 -6.65
C ALA A 198 14.97 -7.46 -6.53
N LYS A 199 14.21 -7.46 -5.44
CA LYS A 199 13.02 -8.33 -5.26
C LYS A 199 12.01 -8.06 -6.37
N ASN A 200 11.73 -6.78 -6.66
CA ASN A 200 10.83 -6.40 -7.74
C ASN A 200 11.35 -6.83 -9.12
N MET A 201 12.63 -6.60 -9.41
CA MET A 201 13.23 -7.03 -10.67
C MET A 201 13.23 -8.56 -10.83
N LEU A 202 13.51 -9.31 -9.76
CA LEU A 202 13.48 -10.78 -9.76
C LEU A 202 12.07 -11.31 -10.02
N ARG A 203 11.04 -10.65 -9.53
CA ARG A 203 9.63 -11.06 -9.65
C ARG A 203 9.03 -10.68 -11.00
N TYR A 204 9.33 -9.51 -11.50
CA TYR A 204 8.61 -8.93 -12.64
C TYR A 204 9.42 -8.84 -13.93
N THR A 205 10.68 -9.30 -13.95
CA THR A 205 11.53 -9.30 -15.15
C THR A 205 12.27 -10.62 -15.34
N ASP A 206 12.65 -10.90 -16.60
CA ASP A 206 13.49 -12.07 -16.96
C ASP A 206 14.99 -11.78 -16.89
N GLN A 207 15.42 -10.61 -16.37
CA GLN A 207 16.83 -10.24 -16.28
C GLN A 207 17.61 -11.25 -15.44
N LYS A 208 18.82 -11.59 -15.87
CA LYS A 208 19.66 -12.52 -15.13
C LYS A 208 20.05 -11.92 -13.77
N VAL A 209 20.22 -12.79 -12.78
CA VAL A 209 20.61 -12.38 -11.41
C VAL A 209 21.89 -11.53 -11.40
N ALA A 210 22.85 -11.83 -12.29
CA ALA A 210 24.08 -11.04 -12.44
C ALA A 210 23.83 -9.64 -13.02
N GLU A 211 22.91 -9.54 -13.99
CA GLU A 211 22.51 -8.26 -14.59
C GLU A 211 21.79 -7.36 -13.56
N ILE A 212 20.91 -7.94 -12.75
CA ILE A 212 20.26 -7.21 -11.65
C ILE A 212 21.30 -6.66 -10.65
N ALA A 213 22.30 -7.46 -10.30
CA ALA A 213 23.38 -7.02 -9.42
C ALA A 213 24.14 -5.83 -10.02
N GLU A 214 24.39 -5.84 -11.32
CA GLU A 214 25.08 -4.76 -12.05
C GLU A 214 24.19 -3.51 -12.11
N VAL A 215 22.95 -3.65 -12.53
CA VAL A 215 21.95 -2.55 -12.62
C VAL A 215 21.80 -1.84 -11.28
N LEU A 216 21.82 -2.58 -10.17
CA LEU A 216 21.69 -2.00 -8.82
C LEU A 216 23.05 -1.64 -8.19
N ALA A 217 24.09 -1.49 -9.01
CA ALA A 217 25.42 -1.03 -8.62
C ALA A 217 26.03 -1.78 -7.42
N PHE A 218 25.82 -3.11 -7.34
CA PHE A 218 26.58 -3.95 -6.42
C PHE A 218 28.00 -4.14 -6.94
N SER A 219 28.99 -4.14 -6.03
CA SER A 219 30.40 -4.24 -6.40
C SER A 219 30.77 -5.53 -7.16
N ASN A 220 30.02 -6.61 -6.93
CA ASN A 220 30.13 -7.87 -7.65
C ASN A 220 28.91 -8.77 -7.33
N PRO A 221 28.63 -9.82 -8.15
CA PRO A 221 27.51 -10.74 -7.92
C PRO A 221 27.56 -11.47 -6.56
N SER A 222 28.73 -11.78 -6.05
CA SER A 222 28.90 -12.45 -4.75
C SER A 222 28.48 -11.54 -3.59
N HIS A 223 28.76 -10.24 -3.69
CA HIS A 223 28.28 -9.24 -2.72
C HIS A 223 26.76 -9.14 -2.74
N PHE A 224 26.18 -9.07 -3.95
CA PHE A 224 24.72 -9.09 -4.11
C PHE A 224 24.08 -10.34 -3.47
N HIS A 225 24.58 -11.54 -3.79
CA HIS A 225 24.04 -12.78 -3.23
C HIS A 225 24.05 -12.78 -1.69
N ARG A 226 25.17 -12.36 -1.08
CA ARG A 226 25.29 -12.30 0.40
C ARG A 226 24.33 -11.27 1.00
N ALA A 227 24.25 -10.08 0.42
CA ALA A 227 23.37 -9.02 0.86
C ALA A 227 21.91 -9.45 0.75
N PHE A 228 21.51 -9.96 -0.39
CA PHE A 228 20.14 -10.43 -0.63
C PHE A 228 19.74 -11.54 0.36
N LYS A 229 20.61 -12.56 0.53
CA LYS A 229 20.34 -13.64 1.48
C LYS A 229 20.29 -13.15 2.94
N ARG A 230 21.10 -12.18 3.30
CA ARG A 230 21.07 -11.57 4.65
C ARG A 230 19.74 -10.88 4.92
N GLU A 231 19.23 -10.13 3.95
CA GLU A 231 18.00 -9.33 4.10
C GLU A 231 16.70 -10.17 3.94
N THR A 232 16.73 -11.21 3.09
CA THR A 232 15.52 -11.98 2.73
C THR A 232 15.51 -13.40 3.31
N GLY A 233 16.63 -13.89 3.85
CA GLY A 233 16.79 -15.27 4.31
C GLY A 233 17.07 -16.29 3.19
N VAL A 234 16.81 -15.96 1.92
CA VAL A 234 16.93 -16.85 0.76
C VAL A 234 17.85 -16.29 -0.33
N THR A 235 18.27 -17.13 -1.27
CA THR A 235 19.09 -16.67 -2.40
C THR A 235 18.23 -15.98 -3.47
N PRO A 236 18.77 -15.06 -4.30
CA PRO A 236 18.03 -14.44 -5.40
C PRO A 236 17.39 -15.43 -6.36
N SER A 237 18.10 -16.53 -6.69
CA SER A 237 17.60 -17.57 -7.60
C SER A 237 16.47 -18.39 -6.97
N TYR A 238 16.52 -18.64 -5.67
CA TYR A 238 15.43 -19.27 -4.93
C TYR A 238 14.21 -18.34 -4.88
N TYR A 239 14.41 -17.08 -4.54
CA TYR A 239 13.37 -16.04 -4.50
C TYR A 239 12.62 -15.97 -5.83
N ARG A 240 13.32 -15.88 -6.97
CA ARG A 240 12.70 -15.87 -8.31
C ARG A 240 11.84 -17.08 -8.59
N ARG A 241 12.24 -18.27 -8.11
CA ARG A 241 11.56 -19.53 -8.44
C ARG A 241 10.34 -19.81 -7.58
N TYR A 242 10.35 -19.39 -6.34
CA TYR A 242 9.40 -19.84 -5.33
C TYR A 242 8.62 -18.72 -4.64
N ASP A 243 8.95 -17.45 -4.91
CA ASP A 243 8.20 -16.33 -4.36
C ASP A 243 7.04 -15.98 -5.31
N ASP A 244 5.94 -16.67 -5.10
CA ASP A 244 4.63 -16.42 -5.73
C ASP A 244 3.82 -15.31 -5.03
N GLY A 245 4.44 -14.56 -4.11
CA GLY A 245 3.80 -13.49 -3.33
C GLY A 245 3.17 -13.96 -2.02
N SER A 246 3.52 -15.16 -1.52
CA SER A 246 2.93 -15.79 -0.33
C SER A 246 3.81 -15.66 0.93
N ILE A 247 4.81 -14.75 0.96
CA ILE A 247 5.62 -14.47 2.16
C ILE A 247 5.46 -13.01 2.56
#